data_e009236aea81644dcc202dfdbcea4656
#
_entry.id   e009236aea81644dcc202dfdbcea4656
#
_cell.length_a   1.000
_cell.length_b   1.000
_cell.length_c   1.000
_cell.angle_alpha   90.00
_cell.angle_beta   90.00
_cell.angle_gamma   90.00
#
_symmetry.space_group_name_H-M   'P 1'
#
loop_
_entity.id
_entity.type
_entity.pdbx_description
1 polymer ?
#
loop_
_entity_poly.entity_id
_entity_poly.type
_entity_poly.pdbx_seq_one_letter_code
_entity_poly.pdbx_strand_id
1 'polypeptide(L)'
;MQIELLKFQNDVKAKGLKVLILIEGRDAAGKGGAIKRLIEHLNPRGCRIVALEKPSDVEKTQWYFQCYIAHLPSAGEIVIFDRSWYNRAGVEPVMGFCTPQQHKDFFLREVPLFENMISNSDIIFFKFYFSVSKDEQKKCFEKRRSDPLKQYKLSSVDQKSQELWDKYTLAKYSMLLASNTPTCPWTIISSDDKKKARLNLLRFILSKVEYPKKTGDFSKIDVKLVCSGEEEIRKMEANLEKFDSKKADEKIKDLD
;
A
#
# COMPACT_ATOMS: atom_id res chain seq x y z
N MET A 1 -19.85 9.46 -3.98
CA MET A 1 -18.78 8.47 -4.26
C MET A 1 -19.24 7.03 -4.11
N GLN A 2 -19.97 6.63 -3.06
CA GLN A 2 -20.42 5.22 -2.91
C GLN A 2 -21.32 4.77 -4.08
N ILE A 3 -22.28 5.62 -4.50
CA ILE A 3 -23.10 5.35 -5.69
C ILE A 3 -22.25 5.22 -6.96
N GLU A 4 -21.21 6.02 -7.09
CA GLU A 4 -20.31 5.95 -8.25
C GLU A 4 -19.46 4.68 -8.24
N LEU A 5 -19.03 4.19 -7.07
CA LEU A 5 -18.37 2.88 -6.97
C LEU A 5 -19.30 1.73 -7.38
N LEU A 6 -20.61 1.80 -7.04
CA LEU A 6 -21.60 0.82 -7.50
C LEU A 6 -21.78 0.86 -9.02
N LYS A 7 -21.83 2.05 -9.62
CA LYS A 7 -21.90 2.19 -11.09
C LYS A 7 -20.64 1.60 -11.74
N PHE A 8 -19.45 1.88 -11.19
CA PHE A 8 -18.19 1.30 -11.64
C PHE A 8 -18.20 -0.22 -11.52
N GLN A 9 -18.60 -0.79 -10.36
CA GLN A 9 -18.69 -2.24 -10.19
C GLN A 9 -19.64 -2.88 -11.19
N ASN A 10 -20.78 -2.26 -11.47
CA ASN A 10 -21.73 -2.75 -12.48
C ASN A 10 -21.08 -2.78 -13.87
N ASP A 11 -20.29 -1.77 -14.23
CA ASP A 11 -19.56 -1.74 -15.50
C ASP A 11 -18.47 -2.81 -15.55
N VAL A 12 -17.72 -2.98 -14.46
CA VAL A 12 -16.72 -4.06 -14.30
C VAL A 12 -17.35 -5.42 -14.59
N LYS A 13 -18.53 -5.68 -14.02
CA LYS A 13 -19.26 -6.93 -14.21
C LYS A 13 -19.79 -7.06 -15.64
N ALA A 14 -20.39 -6.00 -16.19
CA ALA A 14 -21.00 -6.03 -17.51
C ALA A 14 -19.98 -6.22 -18.64
N LYS A 15 -18.80 -5.64 -18.51
CA LYS A 15 -17.71 -5.70 -19.49
C LYS A 15 -16.70 -6.84 -19.22
N GLY A 16 -16.85 -7.56 -18.12
CA GLY A 16 -15.87 -8.57 -17.73
C GLY A 16 -14.49 -7.99 -17.39
N LEU A 17 -14.41 -6.74 -16.91
CA LEU A 17 -13.15 -6.12 -16.54
C LEU A 17 -12.54 -6.82 -15.32
N LYS A 18 -11.22 -6.79 -15.24
CA LYS A 18 -10.46 -7.33 -14.10
C LYS A 18 -9.81 -6.15 -13.36
N VAL A 19 -10.12 -5.98 -12.08
CA VAL A 19 -9.59 -4.87 -11.28
C VAL A 19 -8.82 -5.40 -10.08
N LEU A 20 -7.57 -4.97 -9.96
CA LEU A 20 -6.68 -5.32 -8.88
C LEU A 20 -6.27 -4.06 -8.11
N ILE A 21 -6.45 -4.06 -6.79
CA ILE A 21 -6.11 -2.93 -5.92
C ILE A 21 -5.20 -3.43 -4.80
N LEU A 22 -3.97 -2.96 -4.75
CA LEU A 22 -3.06 -3.21 -3.63
C LEU A 22 -3.13 -2.06 -2.63
N ILE A 23 -3.33 -2.40 -1.37
CA ILE A 23 -3.34 -1.44 -0.27
C ILE A 23 -2.18 -1.78 0.68
N GLU A 24 -1.10 -1.03 0.55
CA GLU A 24 0.12 -1.15 1.35
C GLU A 24 0.26 0.01 2.33
N GLY A 25 1.22 -0.09 3.21
CA GLY A 25 1.52 0.95 4.20
C GLY A 25 1.86 0.40 5.57
N ARG A 26 2.37 1.26 6.44
CA ARG A 26 2.78 0.90 7.80
C ARG A 26 1.60 0.42 8.65
N ASP A 27 1.91 -0.22 9.76
CA ASP A 27 0.90 -0.56 10.76
C ASP A 27 0.25 0.71 11.30
N ALA A 28 -1.03 0.60 11.63
CA ALA A 28 -1.87 1.73 12.03
C ALA A 28 -2.08 2.84 10.98
N ALA A 29 -1.58 2.70 9.74
CA ALA A 29 -1.83 3.66 8.66
C ALA A 29 -3.30 3.77 8.22
N GLY A 30 -4.16 2.84 8.64
CA GLY A 30 -5.60 2.91 8.36
C GLY A 30 -6.06 2.12 7.14
N LYS A 31 -5.24 1.19 6.63
CA LYS A 31 -5.53 0.31 5.49
C LYS A 31 -6.89 -0.38 5.59
N GLY A 32 -7.10 -1.19 6.61
CA GLY A 32 -8.37 -1.94 6.78
C GLY A 32 -9.60 -1.04 6.89
N GLY A 33 -9.45 0.19 7.46
CA GLY A 33 -10.54 1.16 7.47
C GLY A 33 -10.82 1.79 6.10
N ALA A 34 -9.80 1.91 5.25
CA ALA A 34 -9.94 2.37 3.87
C ALA A 34 -10.60 1.29 3.00
N ILE A 35 -10.15 0.05 3.13
CA ILE A 35 -10.74 -1.12 2.46
C ILE A 35 -12.21 -1.26 2.84
N LYS A 36 -12.54 -1.24 4.15
CA LYS A 36 -13.92 -1.30 4.61
C LYS A 36 -14.80 -0.21 3.97
N ARG A 37 -14.28 1.02 3.85
CA ARG A 37 -15.02 2.12 3.22
C ARG A 37 -15.15 1.93 1.71
N LEU A 38 -14.14 1.39 1.05
CA LEU A 38 -14.16 1.13 -0.38
C LEU A 38 -15.25 0.09 -0.75
N ILE A 39 -15.37 -0.99 0.02
CA ILE A 39 -16.29 -2.10 -0.29
C ILE A 39 -17.67 -1.95 0.35
N GLU A 40 -17.92 -0.95 1.18
CA GLU A 40 -19.07 -0.84 2.09
C GLU A 40 -20.42 -1.14 1.44
N HIS A 41 -20.60 -0.76 0.21
CA HIS A 41 -21.84 -0.96 -0.55
C HIS A 41 -21.64 -1.82 -1.81
N LEU A 42 -20.43 -2.28 -2.08
CA LEU A 42 -20.18 -3.14 -3.23
C LEU A 42 -20.82 -4.52 -3.05
N ASN A 43 -21.27 -5.10 -4.15
CA ASN A 43 -21.77 -6.46 -4.15
C ASN A 43 -20.61 -7.45 -3.89
N PRO A 44 -20.67 -8.24 -2.81
CA PRO A 44 -19.57 -9.15 -2.44
C PRO A 44 -19.34 -10.29 -3.45
N ARG A 45 -20.29 -10.58 -4.34
CA ARG A 45 -20.10 -11.58 -5.40
C ARG A 45 -19.15 -11.11 -6.52
N GLY A 46 -18.91 -9.81 -6.64
CA GLY A 46 -18.00 -9.24 -7.63
C GLY A 46 -16.88 -8.41 -7.00
N CYS A 47 -16.72 -8.50 -5.67
CA CYS A 47 -15.66 -7.80 -4.95
C CYS A 47 -15.21 -8.64 -3.76
N ARG A 48 -13.92 -8.94 -3.66
CA ARG A 48 -13.37 -9.67 -2.51
C ARG A 48 -12.09 -9.03 -1.99
N ILE A 49 -11.85 -9.26 -0.71
CA ILE A 49 -10.61 -8.85 -0.03
C ILE A 49 -9.73 -10.09 0.11
N VAL A 50 -8.45 -9.92 -0.21
CA VAL A 50 -7.40 -10.90 0.03
C VAL A 50 -6.49 -10.35 1.12
N ALA A 51 -6.48 -11.02 2.26
CA ALA A 51 -5.60 -10.74 3.39
C ALA A 51 -4.94 -12.06 3.79
N LEU A 52 -3.78 -12.34 3.22
CA LEU A 52 -3.07 -13.58 3.48
C LEU A 52 -2.41 -13.56 4.85
N GLU A 53 -2.46 -14.67 5.52
CA GLU A 53 -1.77 -14.88 6.79
C GLU A 53 -0.26 -15.11 6.58
N LYS A 54 0.46 -15.31 7.67
CA LYS A 54 1.87 -15.71 7.63
C LYS A 54 1.98 -17.05 6.88
N PRO A 55 2.90 -17.16 5.91
CA PRO A 55 3.07 -18.39 5.14
C PRO A 55 3.31 -19.62 6.03
N SER A 56 2.63 -20.71 5.72
CA SER A 56 2.89 -22.03 6.30
C SER A 56 4.28 -22.54 5.92
N ASP A 57 4.74 -23.61 6.56
CA ASP A 57 6.07 -24.17 6.23
C ASP A 57 6.12 -24.74 4.81
N VAL A 58 5.00 -25.23 4.30
CA VAL A 58 4.87 -25.67 2.90
C VAL A 58 4.96 -24.49 1.94
N GLU A 59 4.20 -23.42 2.20
CA GLU A 59 4.20 -22.21 1.36
C GLU A 59 5.55 -21.52 1.31
N LYS A 60 6.37 -21.58 2.36
CA LYS A 60 7.75 -21.06 2.36
C LYS A 60 8.68 -21.76 1.36
N THR A 61 8.36 -22.98 0.96
CA THR A 61 9.12 -23.75 -0.04
C THR A 61 8.64 -23.51 -1.47
N GLN A 62 7.50 -22.87 -1.65
CA GLN A 62 6.92 -22.56 -2.94
C GLN A 62 7.53 -21.30 -3.56
N TRP A 63 7.29 -21.12 -4.85
CA TRP A 63 7.60 -19.84 -5.47
C TRP A 63 6.84 -18.71 -4.78
N TYR A 64 7.53 -17.65 -4.46
CA TYR A 64 7.02 -16.58 -3.60
C TYR A 64 5.66 -16.00 -4.02
N PHE A 65 5.44 -15.82 -5.32
CA PHE A 65 4.19 -15.27 -5.84
C PHE A 65 3.04 -16.29 -5.91
N GLN A 66 3.30 -17.57 -5.70
CA GLN A 66 2.30 -18.64 -5.92
C GLN A 66 1.04 -18.42 -5.07
N CYS A 67 1.19 -18.03 -3.80
CA CYS A 67 0.05 -17.74 -2.93
C CYS A 67 -0.74 -16.49 -3.35
N TYR A 68 -0.12 -15.55 -4.05
CA TYR A 68 -0.79 -14.33 -4.52
C TYR A 68 -1.48 -14.52 -5.87
N ILE A 69 -0.88 -15.27 -6.78
CA ILE A 69 -1.41 -15.49 -8.14
C ILE A 69 -2.78 -16.16 -8.11
N ALA A 70 -3.00 -17.10 -7.20
CA ALA A 70 -4.29 -17.78 -7.03
C ALA A 70 -5.45 -16.81 -6.72
N HIS A 71 -5.14 -15.60 -6.31
CA HIS A 71 -6.10 -14.59 -5.92
C HIS A 71 -6.22 -13.41 -6.90
N LEU A 72 -5.57 -13.46 -8.05
CA LEU A 72 -5.74 -12.43 -9.08
C LEU A 72 -7.20 -12.39 -9.57
N PRO A 73 -7.69 -11.21 -10.06
CA PRO A 73 -9.08 -11.06 -10.44
C PRO A 73 -9.44 -11.87 -11.68
N SER A 74 -10.62 -12.49 -11.64
CA SER A 74 -11.32 -13.04 -12.80
C SER A 74 -12.12 -11.94 -13.52
N ALA A 75 -12.64 -12.25 -14.70
CA ALA A 75 -13.51 -11.32 -15.44
C ALA A 75 -14.75 -10.92 -14.60
N GLY A 76 -15.01 -9.62 -14.53
CA GLY A 76 -16.11 -9.03 -13.75
C GLY A 76 -15.82 -8.88 -12.26
N GLU A 77 -14.56 -8.97 -11.83
CA GLU A 77 -14.17 -9.00 -10.42
C GLU A 77 -13.27 -7.82 -10.03
N ILE A 78 -13.50 -7.29 -8.82
CA ILE A 78 -12.64 -6.34 -8.13
C ILE A 78 -11.97 -7.07 -6.97
N VAL A 79 -10.66 -7.20 -6.99
CA VAL A 79 -9.88 -7.83 -5.91
C VAL A 79 -9.04 -6.79 -5.20
N ILE A 80 -9.12 -6.76 -3.87
CA ILE A 80 -8.39 -5.83 -3.02
C ILE A 80 -7.46 -6.63 -2.11
N PHE A 81 -6.16 -6.37 -2.22
CA PHE A 81 -5.18 -6.95 -1.31
C PHE A 81 -4.92 -6.02 -0.12
N ASP A 82 -5.19 -6.50 1.10
CA ASP A 82 -4.71 -5.89 2.36
C ASP A 82 -3.34 -6.48 2.67
N ARG A 83 -2.29 -5.81 2.26
CA ARG A 83 -0.94 -6.31 2.06
C ARG A 83 -0.85 -7.31 0.90
N SER A 84 0.31 -7.41 0.31
CA SER A 84 0.54 -8.20 -0.90
C SER A 84 1.95 -8.79 -0.92
N TRP A 85 2.43 -9.16 -2.10
CA TRP A 85 3.83 -9.55 -2.32
C TRP A 85 4.84 -8.50 -1.85
N TYR A 86 4.42 -7.27 -1.61
CA TYR A 86 5.26 -6.23 -1.03
C TYR A 86 5.60 -6.44 0.46
N ASN A 87 5.09 -7.51 1.10
CA ASN A 87 5.64 -7.98 2.37
C ASN A 87 7.15 -8.25 2.27
N ARG A 88 7.64 -8.77 1.12
CA ARG A 88 9.06 -8.99 0.81
C ARG A 88 9.86 -7.68 0.68
N ALA A 89 9.18 -6.57 0.41
CA ALA A 89 9.79 -5.24 0.34
C ALA A 89 9.81 -4.52 1.70
N GLY A 90 8.92 -4.86 2.60
CA GLY A 90 8.67 -4.13 3.84
C GLY A 90 8.93 -4.95 5.10
N VAL A 91 7.91 -5.66 5.56
CA VAL A 91 7.96 -6.34 6.87
C VAL A 91 8.97 -7.48 6.91
N GLU A 92 9.13 -8.22 5.83
CA GLU A 92 10.01 -9.40 5.83
C GLU A 92 11.49 -9.04 6.04
N PRO A 93 12.11 -8.12 5.30
CA PRO A 93 13.50 -7.74 5.53
C PRO A 93 13.71 -7.00 6.86
N VAL A 94 12.74 -6.17 7.26
CA VAL A 94 12.87 -5.41 8.53
C VAL A 94 12.82 -6.31 9.74
N MET A 95 12.01 -7.38 9.69
CA MET A 95 11.83 -8.34 10.79
C MET A 95 12.72 -9.59 10.66
N GLY A 96 13.50 -9.71 9.59
CA GLY A 96 14.35 -10.86 9.34
C GLY A 96 13.59 -12.12 8.90
N PHE A 97 12.44 -11.97 8.21
CA PHE A 97 11.64 -13.09 7.72
C PHE A 97 12.05 -13.57 6.33
N CYS A 98 12.93 -12.85 5.65
CA CYS A 98 13.57 -13.26 4.41
C CYS A 98 15.07 -13.04 4.46
N THR A 99 15.81 -13.73 3.59
CA THR A 99 17.25 -13.50 3.46
C THR A 99 17.53 -12.22 2.67
N PRO A 100 18.74 -11.61 2.85
CA PRO A 100 19.14 -10.47 2.02
C PRO A 100 19.10 -10.76 0.51
N GLN A 101 19.45 -12.01 0.13
CA GLN A 101 19.42 -12.42 -1.28
C GLN A 101 17.98 -12.46 -1.83
N GLN A 102 17.03 -13.05 -1.10
CA GLN A 102 15.62 -13.07 -1.47
C GLN A 102 15.05 -11.65 -1.63
N HIS A 103 15.41 -10.74 -0.72
CA HIS A 103 15.00 -9.34 -0.80
C HIS A 103 15.59 -8.64 -2.05
N LYS A 104 16.87 -8.87 -2.34
CA LYS A 104 17.55 -8.32 -3.51
C LYS A 104 16.95 -8.85 -4.81
N ASP A 105 16.75 -10.16 -4.92
CA ASP A 105 16.18 -10.79 -6.12
C ASP A 105 14.74 -10.31 -6.37
N PHE A 106 13.96 -10.12 -5.31
CA PHE A 106 12.61 -9.55 -5.40
C PHE A 106 12.61 -8.21 -6.13
N PHE A 107 13.49 -7.28 -5.80
CA PHE A 107 13.54 -5.97 -6.43
C PHE A 107 14.16 -5.98 -7.83
N LEU A 108 15.23 -6.72 -8.03
CA LEU A 108 15.98 -6.66 -9.28
C LEU A 108 15.37 -7.49 -10.41
N ARG A 109 14.66 -8.57 -10.08
CA ARG A 109 14.26 -9.57 -11.05
C ARG A 109 12.78 -9.93 -10.98
N GLU A 110 12.22 -10.07 -9.77
CA GLU A 110 10.92 -10.71 -9.61
C GLU A 110 9.76 -9.72 -9.75
N VAL A 111 9.68 -8.68 -8.89
CA VAL A 111 8.52 -7.79 -8.88
C VAL A 111 8.36 -6.97 -10.16
N PRO A 112 9.43 -6.44 -10.80
CA PRO A 112 9.25 -5.69 -12.05
C PRO A 112 8.71 -6.56 -13.18
N LEU A 113 9.21 -7.80 -13.30
CA LEU A 113 8.71 -8.74 -14.31
C LEU A 113 7.29 -9.20 -14.03
N PHE A 114 6.99 -9.54 -12.77
CA PHE A 114 5.66 -9.97 -12.36
C PHE A 114 4.60 -8.89 -12.60
N GLU A 115 4.85 -7.66 -12.19
CA GLU A 115 3.92 -6.55 -12.40
C GLU A 115 3.79 -6.17 -13.87
N ASN A 116 4.86 -6.29 -14.65
CA ASN A 116 4.76 -6.10 -16.10
C ASN A 116 3.85 -7.16 -16.74
N MET A 117 3.92 -8.42 -16.33
CA MET A 117 2.97 -9.45 -16.78
C MET A 117 1.52 -9.13 -16.38
N ILE A 118 1.29 -8.65 -15.16
CA ILE A 118 -0.03 -8.23 -14.71
C ILE A 118 -0.57 -7.08 -15.57
N SER A 119 0.23 -6.04 -15.79
CA SER A 119 -0.20 -4.87 -16.57
C SER A 119 -0.51 -5.21 -18.04
N ASN A 120 0.16 -6.22 -18.58
CA ASN A 120 -0.09 -6.71 -19.95
C ASN A 120 -1.23 -7.74 -20.04
N SER A 121 -1.91 -8.05 -18.94
CA SER A 121 -3.01 -9.05 -18.87
C SER A 121 -4.38 -8.42 -18.79
N ASP A 122 -4.58 -7.20 -19.30
CA ASP A 122 -5.83 -6.43 -19.26
C ASP A 122 -6.40 -6.26 -17.84
N ILE A 123 -5.52 -6.23 -16.83
CA ILE A 123 -5.89 -5.97 -15.44
C ILE A 123 -5.74 -4.48 -15.16
N ILE A 124 -6.82 -3.83 -14.76
CA ILE A 124 -6.78 -2.47 -14.22
C ILE A 124 -6.12 -2.54 -12.85
N PHE A 125 -4.89 -2.07 -12.76
CA PHE A 125 -4.04 -2.28 -11.61
C PHE A 125 -3.77 -0.97 -10.86
N PHE A 126 -4.09 -0.95 -9.55
CA PHE A 126 -3.83 0.18 -8.66
C PHE A 126 -2.91 -0.23 -7.51
N LYS A 127 -1.88 0.57 -7.25
CA LYS A 127 -1.01 0.42 -6.09
C LYS A 127 -1.11 1.65 -5.18
N PHE A 128 -1.57 1.46 -3.95
CA PHE A 128 -1.68 2.51 -2.95
C PHE A 128 -0.79 2.23 -1.75
N TYR A 129 -0.05 3.24 -1.33
CA TYR A 129 0.71 3.21 -0.09
C TYR A 129 0.14 4.24 0.89
N PHE A 130 -0.40 3.78 2.02
CA PHE A 130 -0.88 4.61 3.11
C PHE A 130 0.29 5.03 3.99
N SER A 131 0.65 6.30 3.92
CA SER A 131 1.77 6.90 4.64
C SER A 131 1.25 7.61 5.89
N VAL A 132 1.62 7.10 7.06
CA VAL A 132 1.30 7.66 8.37
C VAL A 132 2.56 8.23 9.01
N SER A 133 2.46 9.31 9.76
CA SER A 133 3.57 9.86 10.55
C SER A 133 3.87 8.99 11.77
N LYS A 134 5.10 9.10 12.29
CA LYS A 134 5.52 8.36 13.49
C LYS A 134 4.66 8.67 14.70
N ASP A 135 4.31 9.95 14.86
CA ASP A 135 3.51 10.43 15.98
C ASP A 135 2.05 9.94 15.89
N GLU A 136 1.46 9.99 14.70
CA GLU A 136 0.09 9.49 14.52
C GLU A 136 0.03 7.96 14.66
N GLN A 137 1.05 7.24 14.21
CA GLN A 137 1.15 5.80 14.44
C GLN A 137 1.19 5.48 15.94
N LYS A 138 2.02 6.21 16.72
CA LYS A 138 2.11 6.07 18.17
C LYS A 138 0.76 6.30 18.84
N LYS A 139 0.09 7.41 18.51
CA LYS A 139 -1.28 7.70 19.01
C LYS A 139 -2.27 6.58 18.70
N CYS A 140 -2.18 6.02 17.49
CA CYS A 140 -3.05 4.91 17.10
C CYS A 140 -2.78 3.64 17.91
N PHE A 141 -1.52 3.33 18.24
CA PHE A 141 -1.18 2.19 19.09
C PHE A 141 -1.64 2.39 20.54
N GLU A 142 -1.51 3.59 21.08
CA GLU A 142 -2.04 3.94 22.40
C GLU A 142 -3.56 3.73 22.47
N LYS A 143 -4.29 4.22 21.46
CA LYS A 143 -5.74 3.99 21.33
C LYS A 143 -6.10 2.50 21.17
N ARG A 144 -5.23 1.68 20.56
CA ARG A 144 -5.48 0.23 20.46
C ARG A 144 -5.31 -0.47 21.82
N ARG A 145 -4.39 -0.01 22.66
CA ARG A 145 -4.16 -0.55 24.00
C ARG A 145 -5.32 -0.27 24.95
N SER A 146 -5.92 0.93 24.84
CA SER A 146 -6.99 1.38 25.73
C SER A 146 -8.40 0.95 25.31
N ASP A 147 -8.62 0.58 24.05
CA ASP A 147 -9.93 0.24 23.50
C ASP A 147 -10.11 -1.29 23.40
N PRO A 148 -11.00 -1.93 24.19
CA PRO A 148 -11.23 -3.37 24.18
C PRO A 148 -11.55 -3.94 22.79
N LEU A 149 -12.21 -3.16 21.91
CA LEU A 149 -12.53 -3.58 20.54
C LEU A 149 -11.33 -3.49 19.57
N LYS A 150 -10.22 -2.90 20.03
CA LYS A 150 -9.03 -2.68 19.18
C LYS A 150 -7.80 -3.43 19.67
N GLN A 151 -7.78 -3.90 20.92
CA GLN A 151 -6.61 -4.58 21.48
C GLN A 151 -6.22 -5.85 20.71
N TYR A 152 -7.19 -6.55 20.10
CA TYR A 152 -6.94 -7.70 19.22
C TYR A 152 -6.23 -7.35 17.90
N LYS A 153 -6.07 -6.06 17.59
CA LYS A 153 -5.29 -5.57 16.44
C LYS A 153 -3.82 -5.30 16.79
N LEU A 154 -3.43 -5.51 18.02
CA LEU A 154 -2.03 -5.39 18.43
C LEU A 154 -1.31 -6.71 18.22
N SER A 155 -0.22 -6.67 17.47
CA SER A 155 0.68 -7.79 17.24
C SER A 155 2.06 -7.52 17.85
N SER A 156 2.88 -8.56 17.97
CA SER A 156 4.29 -8.41 18.38
C SER A 156 5.11 -7.58 17.38
N VAL A 157 4.69 -7.55 16.12
CA VAL A 157 5.29 -6.72 15.06
C VAL A 157 4.97 -5.23 15.31
N ASP A 158 3.74 -4.92 15.71
CA ASP A 158 3.32 -3.54 16.02
C ASP A 158 4.16 -2.91 17.12
N GLN A 159 4.54 -3.69 18.14
CA GLN A 159 5.37 -3.20 19.26
C GLN A 159 6.77 -2.76 18.79
N LYS A 160 7.36 -3.51 17.88
CA LYS A 160 8.68 -3.23 17.32
C LYS A 160 8.69 -2.17 16.21
N SER A 161 7.52 -1.88 15.63
CA SER A 161 7.42 -1.00 14.45
C SER A 161 7.85 0.44 14.72
N GLN A 162 7.70 0.93 15.97
CA GLN A 162 8.16 2.25 16.39
C GLN A 162 9.69 2.31 16.55
N GLU A 163 10.28 1.26 17.10
CA GLU A 163 11.73 1.13 17.28
C GLU A 163 12.45 0.98 15.95
N LEU A 164 11.81 0.25 15.01
CA LEU A 164 12.35 -0.02 13.68
C LEU A 164 11.89 1.00 12.64
N TRP A 165 11.41 2.18 13.07
CA TRP A 165 10.84 3.21 12.19
C TRP A 165 11.75 3.54 11.00
N ASP A 166 13.05 3.74 11.25
CA ASP A 166 14.00 4.14 10.21
C ASP A 166 14.27 3.00 9.22
N LYS A 167 14.32 1.74 9.70
CA LYS A 167 14.41 0.57 8.82
C LYS A 167 13.20 0.45 7.89
N TYR A 168 12.01 0.68 8.42
CA TYR A 168 10.79 0.72 7.60
C TYR A 168 10.78 1.91 6.63
N THR A 169 11.38 3.04 6.99
CA THR A 169 11.52 4.19 6.10
C THR A 169 12.43 3.85 4.92
N LEU A 170 13.57 3.25 5.20
CA LEU A 170 14.50 2.80 4.16
C LEU A 170 13.86 1.71 3.26
N ALA A 171 13.17 0.75 3.86
CA ALA A 171 12.45 -0.29 3.12
C ALA A 171 11.39 0.30 2.18
N LYS A 172 10.61 1.30 2.63
CA LYS A 172 9.67 2.05 1.78
C LYS A 172 10.39 2.75 0.63
N TYR A 173 11.49 3.42 0.90
CA TYR A 173 12.26 4.11 -0.13
C TYR A 173 12.77 3.15 -1.20
N SER A 174 13.41 2.05 -0.80
CA SER A 174 13.89 1.01 -1.72
C SER A 174 12.76 0.37 -2.53
N MET A 175 11.60 0.14 -1.90
CA MET A 175 10.40 -0.38 -2.56
C MET A 175 9.93 0.58 -3.66
N LEU A 176 9.82 1.86 -3.37
CA LEU A 176 9.38 2.86 -4.35
C LEU A 176 10.37 2.97 -5.51
N LEU A 177 11.67 3.03 -5.24
CA LEU A 177 12.70 3.07 -6.28
C LEU A 177 12.63 1.88 -7.24
N ALA A 178 12.45 0.68 -6.69
CA ALA A 178 12.49 -0.55 -7.48
C ALA A 178 11.18 -0.85 -8.23
N SER A 179 10.04 -0.33 -7.77
CA SER A 179 8.74 -0.76 -8.27
C SER A 179 7.79 0.36 -8.71
N ASN A 180 8.23 1.63 -8.65
CA ASN A 180 7.44 2.73 -9.20
C ASN A 180 7.73 2.86 -10.70
N THR A 181 6.99 2.13 -11.52
CA THR A 181 7.17 2.12 -12.98
C THR A 181 6.06 2.91 -13.68
N PRO A 182 6.26 3.38 -14.92
CA PRO A 182 5.21 4.06 -15.67
C PRO A 182 3.94 3.22 -15.89
N THR A 183 4.10 1.90 -16.02
CA THR A 183 2.99 0.96 -16.22
C THR A 183 2.29 0.57 -14.92
N CYS A 184 3.02 0.60 -13.80
CA CYS A 184 2.53 0.22 -12.47
C CYS A 184 2.94 1.27 -11.42
N PRO A 185 2.45 2.53 -11.51
CA PRO A 185 2.87 3.59 -10.60
C PRO A 185 2.28 3.43 -9.20
N TRP A 186 3.04 3.84 -8.20
CA TRP A 186 2.55 3.98 -6.84
C TRP A 186 1.80 5.30 -6.65
N THR A 187 0.71 5.22 -5.92
CA THR A 187 0.00 6.40 -5.39
C THR A 187 0.14 6.41 -3.88
N ILE A 188 0.73 7.47 -3.36
CA ILE A 188 0.96 7.64 -1.92
C ILE A 188 -0.17 8.46 -1.34
N ILE A 189 -0.78 7.98 -0.26
CA ILE A 189 -1.86 8.67 0.44
C ILE A 189 -1.40 8.96 1.86
N SER A 190 -1.22 10.24 2.21
CA SER A 190 -1.00 10.65 3.59
C SER A 190 -2.23 10.32 4.42
N SER A 191 -2.03 9.61 5.53
CA SER A 191 -3.12 9.00 6.28
C SER A 191 -3.17 9.37 7.76
N ASP A 192 -2.59 10.48 8.14
CA ASP A 192 -2.74 11.03 9.50
C ASP A 192 -4.20 11.38 9.76
N ASP A 193 -4.86 12.06 8.82
CA ASP A 193 -6.32 12.18 8.81
C ASP A 193 -6.95 11.00 8.06
N LYS A 194 -7.39 9.99 8.82
CA LYS A 194 -7.99 8.76 8.27
C LYS A 194 -9.24 9.01 7.43
N LYS A 195 -10.02 10.06 7.75
CA LYS A 195 -11.26 10.38 6.99
C LYS A 195 -10.90 10.94 5.63
N LYS A 196 -9.98 11.91 5.60
CA LYS A 196 -9.51 12.51 4.35
C LYS A 196 -8.79 11.49 3.47
N ALA A 197 -7.96 10.62 4.06
CA ALA A 197 -7.28 9.55 3.34
C ALA A 197 -8.26 8.62 2.62
N ARG A 198 -9.33 8.17 3.31
CA ARG A 198 -10.39 7.35 2.71
C ARG A 198 -11.10 8.05 1.56
N LEU A 199 -11.46 9.33 1.74
CA LEU A 199 -12.13 10.11 0.70
C LEU A 199 -11.24 10.26 -0.53
N ASN A 200 -9.95 10.52 -0.35
CA ASN A 200 -9.01 10.68 -1.46
C ASN A 200 -8.71 9.34 -2.16
N LEU A 201 -8.67 8.21 -1.46
CA LEU A 201 -8.61 6.88 -2.09
C LEU A 201 -9.76 6.66 -3.06
N LEU A 202 -11.01 6.85 -2.59
CA LEU A 202 -12.20 6.66 -3.43
C LEU A 202 -12.20 7.62 -4.62
N ARG A 203 -11.87 8.89 -4.38
CA ARG A 203 -11.80 9.93 -5.39
C ARG A 203 -10.74 9.60 -6.45
N PHE A 204 -9.56 9.15 -6.03
CA PHE A 204 -8.49 8.76 -6.95
C PHE A 204 -8.92 7.60 -7.86
N ILE A 205 -9.46 6.52 -7.30
CA ILE A 205 -9.94 5.39 -8.10
C ILE A 205 -10.98 5.88 -9.12
N LEU A 206 -12.00 6.61 -8.68
CA LEU A 206 -13.07 7.10 -9.55
C LEU A 206 -12.57 8.11 -10.61
N SER A 207 -11.46 8.82 -10.35
CA SER A 207 -10.86 9.72 -11.34
C SER A 207 -10.15 8.99 -12.47
N LYS A 208 -9.71 7.75 -12.23
CA LYS A 208 -8.89 6.96 -13.16
C LYS A 208 -9.69 5.95 -13.99
N VAL A 209 -10.97 5.77 -13.69
CA VAL A 209 -11.83 4.80 -14.38
C VAL A 209 -12.98 5.51 -15.10
N GLU A 210 -13.35 4.99 -16.27
CA GLU A 210 -14.51 5.45 -17.01
C GLU A 210 -15.60 4.37 -16.96
N TYR A 211 -16.84 4.80 -16.73
CA TYR A 211 -18.01 3.94 -16.64
C TYR A 211 -19.28 4.70 -17.02
N PRO A 212 -20.36 4.01 -17.47
CA PRO A 212 -21.61 4.63 -17.88
C PRO A 212 -22.27 5.43 -16.75
N LYS A 213 -22.87 6.56 -17.11
CA LYS A 213 -23.62 7.45 -16.19
C LYS A 213 -22.77 7.98 -15.03
N LYS A 214 -21.46 8.15 -15.24
CA LYS A 214 -20.57 8.82 -14.30
C LYS A 214 -21.04 10.26 -14.09
N THR A 215 -21.38 10.61 -12.84
CA THR A 215 -21.94 11.92 -12.48
C THR A 215 -21.12 12.57 -11.38
N GLY A 216 -19.97 12.96 -11.58
CA GLY A 216 -19.15 13.61 -10.57
C GLY A 216 -17.79 14.00 -11.11
N ASP A 217 -17.31 15.15 -10.69
CA ASP A 217 -15.93 15.54 -10.91
C ASP A 217 -15.06 14.99 -9.78
N PHE A 218 -14.26 13.97 -10.10
CA PHE A 218 -13.31 13.34 -9.17
C PHE A 218 -11.88 13.82 -9.41
N SER A 219 -11.65 14.80 -10.27
CA SER A 219 -10.32 15.34 -10.59
C SER A 219 -9.70 16.13 -9.43
N LYS A 220 -10.55 16.68 -8.55
CA LYS A 220 -10.11 17.50 -7.40
C LYS A 220 -9.54 16.64 -6.27
N ILE A 221 -8.40 16.01 -6.53
CA ILE A 221 -7.63 15.27 -5.54
C ILE A 221 -6.86 16.26 -4.67
N ASP A 222 -6.82 16.03 -3.37
CA ASP A 222 -6.04 16.87 -2.45
C ASP A 222 -4.55 16.55 -2.62
N VAL A 223 -3.85 17.39 -3.37
CA VAL A 223 -2.41 17.26 -3.66
C VAL A 223 -1.52 17.32 -2.41
N LYS A 224 -2.03 17.82 -1.29
CA LYS A 224 -1.30 17.77 -0.01
C LYS A 224 -1.36 16.40 0.65
N LEU A 225 -2.34 15.59 0.27
CA LEU A 225 -2.58 14.27 0.85
C LEU A 225 -2.26 13.13 -0.12
N VAL A 226 -2.30 13.38 -1.43
CA VAL A 226 -2.06 12.36 -2.45
C VAL A 226 -0.95 12.84 -3.37
N CYS A 227 0.08 12.03 -3.52
CA CYS A 227 1.16 12.30 -4.46
C CYS A 227 1.56 11.02 -5.20
N SER A 228 2.32 11.19 -6.28
CA SER A 228 2.91 10.06 -7.01
C SER A 228 4.05 9.43 -6.23
N GLY A 229 4.39 8.18 -6.57
CA GLY A 229 5.58 7.52 -6.04
C GLY A 229 6.87 8.29 -6.33
N GLU A 230 6.97 8.91 -7.51
CA GLU A 230 8.12 9.73 -7.90
C GLU A 230 8.27 10.98 -7.00
N GLU A 231 7.16 11.67 -6.74
CA GLU A 231 7.16 12.84 -5.85
C GLU A 231 7.54 12.45 -4.41
N GLU A 232 7.08 11.29 -3.95
CA GLU A 232 7.43 10.77 -2.62
C GLU A 232 8.92 10.40 -2.54
N ILE A 233 9.48 9.78 -3.57
CA ILE A 233 10.92 9.48 -3.66
C ILE A 233 11.72 10.77 -3.50
N ARG A 234 11.41 11.81 -4.28
CA ARG A 234 12.10 13.12 -4.18
C ARG A 234 12.00 13.73 -2.78
N LYS A 235 10.83 13.64 -2.13
CA LYS A 235 10.64 14.11 -0.75
C LYS A 235 11.51 13.34 0.25
N MET A 236 11.62 12.03 0.06
CA MET A 236 12.44 11.18 0.92
C MET A 236 13.93 11.47 0.74
N GLU A 237 14.40 11.64 -0.49
CA GLU A 237 15.79 12.03 -0.80
C GLU A 237 16.17 13.37 -0.16
N ALA A 238 15.35 14.39 -0.35
CA ALA A 238 15.57 15.70 0.26
C ALA A 238 15.62 15.67 1.80
N ASN A 239 14.94 14.70 2.43
CA ASN A 239 15.01 14.51 3.88
C ASN A 239 16.29 13.77 4.30
N LEU A 240 16.77 12.81 3.50
CA LEU A 240 18.03 12.11 3.75
C LEU A 240 19.22 13.05 3.66
N GLU A 241 19.28 13.89 2.64
CA GLU A 241 20.32 14.92 2.47
C GLU A 241 20.38 15.90 3.66
N LYS A 242 19.23 16.35 4.16
CA LYS A 242 19.15 17.20 5.36
C LYS A 242 19.62 16.50 6.62
N PHE A 243 19.45 15.18 6.70
CA PHE A 243 19.87 14.38 7.84
C PHE A 243 21.39 14.19 7.83
N ASP A 244 21.97 13.96 6.67
CA ASP A 244 23.42 13.82 6.51
C ASP A 244 24.16 15.15 6.72
N SER A 245 23.62 16.27 6.25
CA SER A 245 24.17 17.60 6.50
C SER A 245 24.16 17.97 7.99
N LYS A 246 23.05 17.69 8.71
CA LYS A 246 22.99 17.93 10.15
C LYS A 246 24.00 17.09 10.96
N LYS A 247 24.17 15.82 10.59
CA LYS A 247 25.20 14.97 11.23
C LYS A 247 26.63 15.44 10.96
N ALA A 248 26.88 16.01 9.77
CA ALA A 248 28.16 16.62 9.46
C ALA A 248 28.40 17.88 10.31
N ASP A 249 27.36 18.76 10.44
CA ASP A 249 27.44 19.97 11.26
C ASP A 249 27.60 19.68 12.76
N GLU A 250 26.95 18.62 13.29
CA GLU A 250 27.13 18.17 14.68
C GLU A 250 28.55 17.64 14.91
N LYS A 251 29.11 16.86 13.98
CA LYS A 251 30.49 16.38 14.09
C LYS A 251 31.55 17.49 14.00
N ILE A 252 31.26 18.58 13.29
CA ILE A 252 32.16 19.75 13.22
C ILE A 252 32.14 20.52 14.54
N LYS A 253 30.96 20.64 15.19
CA LYS A 253 30.81 21.30 16.49
C LYS A 253 31.45 20.55 17.66
N ASP A 254 31.61 19.24 17.55
CA ASP A 254 32.28 18.40 18.56
C ASP A 254 33.82 18.43 18.41
N LEU A 255 34.37 19.14 17.41
CA LEU A 255 35.79 19.29 17.14
C LEU A 255 36.32 20.68 17.49
N ASP A 256 35.48 21.63 17.89
CA ASP A 256 35.79 22.96 18.44
C ASP A 256 35.65 22.94 19.99
#